data_8e15b3b0e93ee4a6a3d0f0396408d055
#
_entry.id   8e15b3b0e93ee4a6a3d0f0396408d055
#
_cell.length_a   1.000
_cell.length_b   1.000
_cell.length_c   1.000
_cell.angle_alpha   90.00
_cell.angle_beta   90.00
_cell.angle_gamma   90.00
#
_symmetry.space_group_name_H-M   'P 1'
#
loop_
_entity.id
_entity.type
_entity.pdbx_description
1 polymer ?
#
loop_
_entity_poly.entity_id
_entity_poly.type
_entity_poly.pdbx_seq_one_letter_code
_entity_poly.pdbx_strand_id
1 'polypeptide(L)'
;MNKVNPTRWVPSLYFMEALPYVAVNVISVIMYKEMGLSNTELALYTSWMYLPWVIKPLWSPVVDSIATERKWIIITQLLCGVGLAGVAFTLPTSYWLQASIAFLWLVAFSSATHDIAADGFYIVALDSNKQALFVGIRSTFYRIGMIFGQGLLVMMAGWIQNGARFGNSDDAFALFSNTSVDFAWAVTFMTMAVIALILMAYHKFALPKADKDVEFENRQKLPLNKVLKNTAFDFWKTVKIFFSKKQIWAALLFMLLFRFPEAQLVKIASPFMLDEVGNGGMGLTTEFVGFIYGTVGVIGLLIGGILGGVLVARHGLKRWLWPMVMAISIPDAVYLYMSLTQTDSAFLIASCVFVEQLGYGFGFTAYMMFLIYFARGESSTSVYALCTAFMALGMMLPGMMAGWLSDVLGYQNFFIWILVACSVTFIVTAFLHIDPEFGKKVEKKD
;
A
#
# COMPACT_ATOMS: atom_id res chain seq x y z
N MET A 1 16.62 8.31 31.97
CA MET A 1 16.08 7.46 30.90
C MET A 1 17.14 7.17 29.85
N ASN A 2 17.43 5.92 29.53
CA ASN A 2 18.29 5.58 28.40
C ASN A 2 17.55 5.96 27.11
N LYS A 3 17.90 7.12 26.52
CA LYS A 3 17.38 7.56 25.22
C LYS A 3 17.91 6.62 24.15
N VAL A 4 17.21 5.55 23.87
CA VAL A 4 17.56 4.68 22.74
C VAL A 4 17.54 5.53 21.47
N ASN A 5 18.64 5.49 20.73
CA ASN A 5 18.79 6.28 19.51
C ASN A 5 17.72 5.84 18.47
N PRO A 6 16.91 6.77 17.93
CA PRO A 6 15.87 6.47 16.94
C PRO A 6 16.40 5.73 15.70
N THR A 7 17.66 5.92 15.31
CA THR A 7 18.29 5.21 14.20
C THR A 7 18.29 3.69 14.36
N ARG A 8 18.15 3.18 15.58
CA ARG A 8 18.13 1.73 15.86
C ARG A 8 16.77 1.08 15.61
N TRP A 9 15.67 1.84 15.63
CA TRP A 9 14.34 1.25 15.53
C TRP A 9 13.46 1.86 14.44
N VAL A 10 13.58 3.15 14.10
CA VAL A 10 12.76 3.77 13.07
C VAL A 10 12.92 3.07 11.71
N PRO A 11 14.15 2.80 11.22
CA PRO A 11 14.34 2.12 9.94
C PRO A 11 13.66 0.76 9.88
N SER A 12 13.94 -0.10 10.85
CA SER A 12 13.41 -1.47 10.87
C SER A 12 11.91 -1.52 11.13
N LEU A 13 11.36 -0.58 11.92
CA LEU A 13 9.92 -0.52 12.20
C LEU A 13 9.12 -0.23 10.92
N TYR A 14 9.55 0.78 10.14
CA TYR A 14 8.85 1.15 8.91
C TYR A 14 9.15 0.21 7.73
N PHE A 15 10.30 -0.45 7.72
CA PHE A 15 10.52 -1.58 6.82
C PHE A 15 9.53 -2.73 7.12
N MET A 16 9.37 -3.07 8.40
CA MET A 16 8.42 -4.11 8.81
C MET A 16 6.95 -3.73 8.52
N GLU A 17 6.59 -2.45 8.61
CA GLU A 17 5.25 -1.95 8.29
C GLU A 17 4.87 -2.22 6.83
N ALA A 18 5.83 -2.10 5.90
CA ALA A 18 5.59 -2.33 4.48
C ALA A 18 5.36 -3.80 4.12
N LEU A 19 6.04 -4.75 4.78
CA LEU A 19 6.04 -6.16 4.39
C LEU A 19 4.64 -6.80 4.38
N PRO A 20 3.84 -6.77 5.47
CA PRO A 20 2.53 -7.38 5.47
C PRO A 20 1.54 -6.65 4.54
N TYR A 21 1.68 -5.33 4.37
CA TYR A 21 0.90 -4.59 3.39
C TYR A 21 1.14 -5.09 1.96
N VAL A 22 2.40 -5.25 1.57
CA VAL A 22 2.78 -5.76 0.25
C VAL A 22 2.33 -7.20 0.07
N ALA A 23 2.47 -8.05 1.10
CA ALA A 23 1.99 -9.43 1.07
C ALA A 23 0.51 -9.51 0.73
N VAL A 24 -0.32 -8.70 1.41
CA VAL A 24 -1.78 -8.72 1.26
C VAL A 24 -2.25 -8.07 -0.05
N ASN A 25 -1.64 -6.95 -0.45
CA ASN A 25 -2.20 -6.11 -1.52
C ASN A 25 -1.52 -6.29 -2.88
N VAL A 26 -0.30 -6.84 -2.93
CA VAL A 26 0.48 -6.99 -4.16
C VAL A 26 0.85 -8.44 -4.41
N ILE A 27 1.59 -9.07 -3.49
CA ILE A 27 2.09 -10.44 -3.68
C ILE A 27 0.93 -11.43 -3.81
N SER A 28 -0.13 -11.28 -3.01
CA SER A 28 -1.30 -12.14 -3.08
C SER A 28 -1.97 -12.14 -4.47
N VAL A 29 -1.99 -11.00 -5.16
CA VAL A 29 -2.55 -10.89 -6.52
C VAL A 29 -1.75 -11.74 -7.50
N ILE A 30 -0.41 -11.63 -7.46
CA ILE A 30 0.48 -12.39 -8.34
C ILE A 30 0.39 -13.89 -8.00
N MET A 31 0.50 -14.24 -6.72
CA MET A 31 0.41 -15.62 -6.24
C MET A 31 -0.91 -16.29 -6.67
N TYR A 32 -2.06 -15.65 -6.42
CA TYR A 32 -3.35 -16.22 -6.79
C TYR A 32 -3.53 -16.34 -8.30
N LYS A 33 -2.98 -15.43 -9.09
CA LYS A 33 -2.98 -15.52 -10.54
C LYS A 33 -2.21 -16.76 -11.01
N GLU A 34 -1.01 -16.97 -10.51
CA GLU A 34 -0.18 -18.12 -10.86
C GLU A 34 -0.74 -19.46 -10.34
N MET A 35 -1.47 -19.43 -9.24
CA MET A 35 -2.19 -20.60 -8.72
C MET A 35 -3.50 -20.87 -9.47
N GLY A 36 -3.79 -20.14 -10.54
CA GLY A 36 -4.86 -20.43 -11.49
C GLY A 36 -6.22 -19.81 -11.18
N LEU A 37 -6.29 -18.80 -10.28
CA LEU A 37 -7.53 -18.05 -10.09
C LEU A 37 -7.83 -17.17 -11.32
N SER A 38 -9.13 -17.08 -11.63
CA SER A 38 -9.63 -16.09 -12.59
C SER A 38 -9.37 -14.65 -12.14
N ASN A 39 -9.30 -13.71 -13.08
CA ASN A 39 -9.14 -12.30 -12.72
C ASN A 39 -10.29 -11.80 -11.84
N THR A 40 -11.51 -12.32 -12.07
CA THR A 40 -12.68 -12.03 -11.22
C THR A 40 -12.43 -12.42 -9.76
N GLU A 41 -12.03 -13.67 -9.52
CA GLU A 41 -11.83 -14.19 -8.16
C GLU A 41 -10.68 -13.48 -7.44
N LEU A 42 -9.52 -13.36 -8.10
CA LEU A 42 -8.36 -12.72 -7.48
C LEU A 42 -8.62 -11.23 -7.15
N ALA A 43 -9.28 -10.50 -8.04
CA ALA A 43 -9.59 -9.09 -7.81
C ALA A 43 -10.61 -8.91 -6.68
N LEU A 44 -11.63 -9.77 -6.62
CA LEU A 44 -12.62 -9.78 -5.56
C LEU A 44 -11.96 -10.05 -4.20
N TYR A 45 -11.27 -11.18 -4.05
CA TYR A 45 -10.68 -11.58 -2.76
C TYR A 45 -9.62 -10.60 -2.27
N THR A 46 -8.70 -10.19 -3.14
CA THR A 46 -7.63 -9.27 -2.75
C THR A 46 -8.09 -7.84 -2.52
N SER A 47 -9.18 -7.39 -3.15
CA SER A 47 -9.75 -6.08 -2.87
C SER A 47 -10.53 -6.05 -1.56
N TRP A 48 -11.23 -7.13 -1.19
CA TRP A 48 -11.85 -7.25 0.14
C TRP A 48 -10.83 -7.10 1.28
N MET A 49 -9.60 -7.54 1.07
CA MET A 49 -8.52 -7.43 2.07
C MET A 49 -8.10 -5.99 2.37
N TYR A 50 -8.57 -4.97 1.60
CA TYR A 50 -8.43 -3.56 1.96
C TYR A 50 -9.35 -3.13 3.12
N LEU A 51 -10.39 -3.91 3.45
CA LEU A 51 -11.38 -3.55 4.46
C LEU A 51 -10.75 -3.15 5.82
N PRO A 52 -9.71 -3.81 6.36
CA PRO A 52 -9.09 -3.38 7.61
C PRO A 52 -8.61 -1.92 7.57
N TRP A 53 -8.01 -1.47 6.47
CA TRP A 53 -7.57 -0.06 6.35
C TRP A 53 -8.75 0.91 6.15
N VAL A 54 -9.85 0.47 5.54
CA VAL A 54 -11.09 1.27 5.41
C VAL A 54 -11.71 1.54 6.77
N ILE A 55 -11.83 0.52 7.61
CA ILE A 55 -12.48 0.62 8.91
C ILE A 55 -11.50 0.93 10.06
N LYS A 56 -10.22 1.11 9.78
CA LYS A 56 -9.14 1.47 10.74
C LYS A 56 -9.54 2.58 11.73
N PRO A 57 -10.21 3.69 11.33
CA PRO A 57 -10.63 4.74 12.26
C PRO A 57 -11.59 4.27 13.35
N LEU A 58 -12.32 3.17 13.13
CA LEU A 58 -13.31 2.67 14.09
C LEU A 58 -12.65 2.03 15.32
N TRP A 59 -11.48 1.40 15.15
CA TRP A 59 -10.83 0.71 16.29
C TRP A 59 -9.52 1.36 16.75
N SER A 60 -8.99 2.37 16.03
CA SER A 60 -7.79 3.08 16.47
C SER A 60 -7.86 3.55 17.93
N PRO A 61 -8.95 4.18 18.39
CA PRO A 61 -9.03 4.59 19.79
C PRO A 61 -9.15 3.40 20.78
N VAL A 62 -9.62 2.25 20.32
CA VAL A 62 -9.65 1.02 21.13
C VAL A 62 -8.23 0.49 21.33
N VAL A 63 -7.42 0.52 20.29
CA VAL A 63 -5.98 0.15 20.34
C VAL A 63 -5.28 0.99 21.41
N ASP A 64 -5.45 2.31 21.39
CA ASP A 64 -4.83 3.25 22.33
C ASP A 64 -5.27 3.04 23.80
N SER A 65 -6.41 2.37 24.01
CA SER A 65 -7.02 2.20 25.33
C SER A 65 -6.73 0.84 25.99
N ILE A 66 -6.43 -0.19 25.19
CA ILE A 66 -6.27 -1.57 25.71
C ILE A 66 -4.83 -1.86 26.11
N ALA A 67 -3.87 -1.41 25.33
CA ALA A 67 -2.45 -1.65 25.59
C ALA A 67 -1.60 -0.49 25.07
N THR A 68 -0.32 -0.48 25.46
CA THR A 68 0.62 0.53 24.97
C THR A 68 0.97 0.27 23.51
N GLU A 69 1.33 1.32 22.78
CA GLU A 69 1.73 1.26 21.38
C GLU A 69 2.87 0.25 21.19
N ARG A 70 3.84 0.22 22.11
CA ARG A 70 4.96 -0.74 22.07
C ARG A 70 4.48 -2.20 22.16
N LYS A 71 3.51 -2.48 23.03
CA LYS A 71 2.95 -3.86 23.17
C LYS A 71 2.18 -4.25 21.91
N TRP A 72 1.40 -3.33 21.33
CA TRP A 72 0.69 -3.57 20.10
C TRP A 72 1.64 -3.85 18.93
N ILE A 73 2.73 -3.08 18.76
CA ILE A 73 3.74 -3.32 17.73
C ILE A 73 4.24 -4.77 17.81
N ILE A 74 4.64 -5.24 18.99
CA ILE A 74 5.19 -6.59 19.18
C ILE A 74 4.13 -7.67 18.89
N ILE A 75 2.91 -7.48 19.40
CA ILE A 75 1.81 -8.46 19.21
C ILE A 75 1.42 -8.54 17.74
N THR A 76 1.27 -7.41 17.06
CA THR A 76 0.85 -7.38 15.66
C THR A 76 1.93 -7.92 14.73
N GLN A 77 3.21 -7.67 15.02
CA GLN A 77 4.32 -8.28 14.27
C GLN A 77 4.35 -9.80 14.45
N LEU A 78 4.09 -10.29 15.66
CA LEU A 78 3.94 -11.74 15.91
C LEU A 78 2.78 -12.31 15.09
N LEU A 79 1.61 -11.67 15.13
CA LEU A 79 0.43 -12.11 14.38
C LEU A 79 0.67 -12.05 12.87
N CYS A 80 1.36 -11.03 12.34
CA CYS A 80 1.78 -10.97 10.94
C CYS A 80 2.70 -12.15 10.60
N GLY A 81 3.73 -12.42 11.42
CA GLY A 81 4.64 -13.54 11.21
C GLY A 81 3.92 -14.89 11.22
N VAL A 82 3.04 -15.12 12.20
CA VAL A 82 2.22 -16.35 12.30
C VAL A 82 1.26 -16.46 11.10
N GLY A 83 0.62 -15.36 10.72
CA GLY A 83 -0.29 -15.34 9.57
C GLY A 83 0.43 -15.66 8.26
N LEU A 84 1.60 -15.04 8.01
CA LEU A 84 2.42 -15.33 6.83
C LEU A 84 2.93 -16.78 6.81
N ALA A 85 3.35 -17.33 7.96
CA ALA A 85 3.69 -18.74 8.08
C ALA A 85 2.48 -19.65 7.82
N GLY A 86 1.30 -19.25 8.31
CA GLY A 86 0.04 -19.94 8.04
C GLY A 86 -0.29 -19.99 6.54
N VAL A 87 -0.10 -18.89 5.82
CA VAL A 87 -0.20 -18.90 4.34
C VAL A 87 0.78 -19.93 3.77
N ALA A 88 2.07 -19.86 4.13
CA ALA A 88 3.10 -20.76 3.61
C ALA A 88 2.76 -22.24 3.80
N PHE A 89 2.30 -22.61 4.99
CA PHE A 89 1.96 -24.01 5.30
C PHE A 89 0.68 -24.51 4.61
N THR A 90 -0.23 -23.60 4.25
CA THR A 90 -1.52 -23.98 3.65
C THR A 90 -1.48 -24.07 2.13
N LEU A 91 -0.57 -23.37 1.45
CA LEU A 91 -0.46 -23.38 -0.01
C LEU A 91 -0.35 -24.80 -0.62
N PRO A 92 0.47 -25.73 -0.06
CA PRO A 92 0.59 -27.09 -0.62
C PRO A 92 -0.57 -28.04 -0.24
N THR A 93 -1.70 -27.52 0.26
CA THR A 93 -2.83 -28.33 0.71
C THR A 93 -4.03 -28.25 -0.22
N SER A 94 -4.95 -29.19 -0.15
CA SER A 94 -6.19 -29.15 -0.94
C SER A 94 -7.13 -27.99 -0.57
N TYR A 95 -6.97 -27.38 0.61
CA TYR A 95 -7.75 -26.24 1.10
C TYR A 95 -6.99 -24.91 1.00
N TRP A 96 -5.96 -24.86 0.14
CA TRP A 96 -5.05 -23.74 0.04
C TRP A 96 -5.73 -22.37 -0.11
N LEU A 97 -6.80 -22.29 -0.92
CA LEU A 97 -7.48 -21.03 -1.20
C LEU A 97 -8.16 -20.47 0.06
N GLN A 98 -9.03 -21.26 0.69
CA GLN A 98 -9.79 -20.81 1.86
C GLN A 98 -8.87 -20.51 3.04
N ALA A 99 -7.87 -21.37 3.26
CA ALA A 99 -6.94 -21.23 4.36
C ALA A 99 -5.99 -20.05 4.16
N SER A 100 -5.42 -19.88 2.96
CA SER A 100 -4.54 -18.74 2.67
C SER A 100 -5.30 -17.41 2.78
N ILE A 101 -6.54 -17.32 2.29
CA ILE A 101 -7.40 -16.15 2.46
C ILE A 101 -7.62 -15.84 3.95
N ALA A 102 -7.94 -16.85 4.76
CA ALA A 102 -8.15 -16.65 6.20
C ALA A 102 -6.90 -16.12 6.90
N PHE A 103 -5.72 -16.66 6.59
CA PHE A 103 -4.46 -16.17 7.14
C PHE A 103 -4.08 -14.79 6.60
N LEU A 104 -4.34 -14.48 5.32
CA LEU A 104 -4.12 -13.13 4.78
C LEU A 104 -5.06 -12.09 5.43
N TRP A 105 -6.29 -12.46 5.79
CA TRP A 105 -7.16 -11.61 6.60
C TRP A 105 -6.56 -11.33 7.99
N LEU A 106 -6.00 -12.34 8.65
CA LEU A 106 -5.27 -12.16 9.91
C LEU A 106 -4.08 -11.19 9.73
N VAL A 107 -3.32 -11.34 8.65
CA VAL A 107 -2.20 -10.44 8.32
C VAL A 107 -2.73 -9.02 8.06
N ALA A 108 -3.81 -8.85 7.29
CA ALA A 108 -4.38 -7.55 6.95
C ALA A 108 -4.85 -6.78 8.20
N PHE A 109 -5.61 -7.41 9.11
CA PHE A 109 -6.03 -6.80 10.37
C PHE A 109 -4.84 -6.49 11.28
N SER A 110 -3.87 -7.40 11.35
CA SER A 110 -2.66 -7.20 12.15
C SER A 110 -1.81 -6.06 11.59
N SER A 111 -1.68 -5.95 10.26
CA SER A 111 -0.95 -4.88 9.58
C SER A 111 -1.62 -3.52 9.78
N ALA A 112 -2.94 -3.42 9.60
CA ALA A 112 -3.66 -2.18 9.84
C ALA A 112 -3.59 -1.72 11.31
N THR A 113 -3.54 -2.66 12.25
CA THR A 113 -3.37 -2.36 13.69
C THR A 113 -1.92 -2.00 14.01
N HIS A 114 -0.94 -2.67 13.36
CA HIS A 114 0.48 -2.32 13.45
C HIS A 114 0.75 -0.88 13.01
N ASP A 115 0.16 -0.46 11.91
CA ASP A 115 0.18 0.89 11.37
C ASP A 115 -0.24 1.94 12.41
N ILE A 116 -1.39 1.69 13.09
CA ILE A 116 -1.89 2.57 14.17
C ILE A 116 -0.84 2.66 15.28
N ALA A 117 -0.34 1.51 15.72
CA ALA A 117 0.58 1.43 16.84
C ALA A 117 1.96 2.02 16.50
N ALA A 118 2.47 1.79 15.30
CA ALA A 118 3.77 2.31 14.86
C ALA A 118 3.75 3.83 14.72
N ASP A 119 2.70 4.38 14.12
CA ASP A 119 2.52 5.82 13.99
C ASP A 119 2.31 6.51 15.35
N GLY A 120 1.50 5.90 16.22
CA GLY A 120 1.31 6.37 17.60
C GLY A 120 2.63 6.35 18.39
N PHE A 121 3.39 5.26 18.30
CA PHE A 121 4.68 5.12 18.97
C PHE A 121 5.72 6.14 18.49
N TYR A 122 5.77 6.39 17.16
CA TYR A 122 6.64 7.41 16.59
C TYR A 122 6.39 8.80 17.19
N ILE A 123 5.12 9.17 17.35
CA ILE A 123 4.71 10.47 17.93
C ILE A 123 5.06 10.54 19.42
N VAL A 124 4.87 9.45 20.17
CA VAL A 124 5.07 9.44 21.62
C VAL A 124 6.54 9.29 22.02
N ALA A 125 7.31 8.50 21.25
CA ALA A 125 8.71 8.22 21.58
C ALA A 125 9.68 9.32 21.12
N LEU A 126 9.28 10.23 20.22
CA LEU A 126 10.12 11.26 19.63
C LEU A 126 9.59 12.67 19.94
N ASP A 127 10.51 13.58 20.29
CA ASP A 127 10.23 15.01 20.31
C ASP A 127 10.04 15.58 18.89
N SER A 128 9.37 16.74 18.76
CA SER A 128 9.01 17.33 17.47
C SER A 128 10.21 17.54 16.53
N ASN A 129 11.39 17.83 17.06
CA ASN A 129 12.60 18.01 16.28
C ASN A 129 13.08 16.68 15.68
N LYS A 130 13.08 15.61 16.49
CA LYS A 130 13.42 14.28 16.00
C LYS A 130 12.36 13.73 15.05
N GLN A 131 11.06 13.98 15.29
CA GLN A 131 10.02 13.63 14.33
C GLN A 131 10.29 14.25 12.96
N ALA A 132 10.62 15.52 12.91
CA ALA A 132 10.97 16.21 11.64
C ALA A 132 12.21 15.63 10.97
N LEU A 133 13.25 15.27 11.74
CA LEU A 133 14.47 14.65 11.23
C LEU A 133 14.22 13.24 10.66
N PHE A 134 13.43 12.44 11.34
CA PHE A 134 13.24 11.02 11.01
C PHE A 134 12.08 10.76 10.05
N VAL A 135 11.25 11.75 9.70
CA VAL A 135 10.14 11.56 8.75
C VAL A 135 10.60 11.09 7.37
N GLY A 136 11.74 11.63 6.88
CA GLY A 136 12.33 11.17 5.63
C GLY A 136 12.88 9.74 5.71
N ILE A 137 13.56 9.41 6.81
CA ILE A 137 14.10 8.06 7.07
C ILE A 137 12.96 7.04 7.13
N ARG A 138 11.90 7.33 7.88
CA ARG A 138 10.67 6.54 7.96
C ARG A 138 10.13 6.22 6.56
N SER A 139 9.88 7.25 5.76
CA SER A 139 9.34 7.11 4.41
C SER A 139 10.27 6.29 3.50
N THR A 140 11.59 6.51 3.60
CA THR A 140 12.58 5.77 2.82
C THR A 140 12.56 4.28 3.15
N PHE A 141 12.59 3.91 4.43
CA PHE A 141 12.61 2.50 4.82
C PHE A 141 11.29 1.77 4.56
N TYR A 142 10.15 2.46 4.65
CA TYR A 142 8.89 1.93 4.16
C TYR A 142 8.97 1.55 2.66
N ARG A 143 9.54 2.43 1.82
CA ARG A 143 9.70 2.17 0.39
C ARG A 143 10.73 1.09 0.10
N ILE A 144 11.82 1.00 0.87
CA ILE A 144 12.76 -0.13 0.79
C ILE A 144 12.03 -1.45 1.09
N GLY A 145 11.13 -1.47 2.09
CA GLY A 145 10.28 -2.62 2.37
C GLY A 145 9.35 -2.97 1.21
N MET A 146 8.79 -1.97 0.53
CA MET A 146 7.99 -2.14 -0.68
C MET A 146 8.81 -2.80 -1.80
N ILE A 147 10.00 -2.26 -2.12
CA ILE A 147 10.91 -2.81 -3.13
C ILE A 147 11.30 -4.25 -2.77
N PHE A 148 11.64 -4.48 -1.52
CA PHE A 148 12.02 -5.80 -1.04
C PHE A 148 10.86 -6.80 -1.23
N GLY A 149 9.64 -6.45 -0.83
CA GLY A 149 8.47 -7.32 -0.91
C GLY A 149 8.04 -7.59 -2.36
N GLN A 150 7.64 -6.56 -3.08
CA GLN A 150 7.11 -6.72 -4.44
C GLN A 150 8.17 -6.92 -5.52
N GLY A 151 9.44 -6.58 -5.24
CA GLY A 151 10.56 -6.83 -6.13
C GLY A 151 11.27 -8.14 -5.78
N LEU A 152 12.15 -8.10 -4.78
CA LEU A 152 13.05 -9.22 -4.48
C LEU A 152 12.31 -10.52 -4.12
N LEU A 153 11.24 -10.46 -3.32
CA LEU A 153 10.53 -11.68 -2.91
C LEU A 153 9.69 -12.27 -4.05
N VAL A 154 9.12 -11.46 -4.92
CA VAL A 154 8.43 -11.94 -6.14
C VAL A 154 9.45 -12.55 -7.12
N MET A 155 10.59 -11.88 -7.33
CA MET A 155 11.71 -12.46 -8.12
C MET A 155 12.17 -13.80 -7.54
N MET A 156 12.27 -13.90 -6.22
CA MET A 156 12.64 -15.16 -5.54
C MET A 156 11.63 -16.27 -5.83
N ALA A 157 10.33 -15.98 -5.82
CA ALA A 157 9.31 -16.95 -6.20
C ALA A 157 9.52 -17.46 -7.64
N GLY A 158 9.72 -16.55 -8.59
CA GLY A 158 10.01 -16.90 -9.98
C GLY A 158 11.30 -17.70 -10.15
N TRP A 159 12.38 -17.33 -9.43
CA TRP A 159 13.63 -18.09 -9.46
C TRP A 159 13.49 -19.51 -8.90
N ILE A 160 12.68 -19.70 -7.88
CA ILE A 160 12.39 -21.02 -7.32
C ILE A 160 11.61 -21.88 -8.33
N GLN A 161 10.68 -21.28 -9.08
CA GLN A 161 9.88 -21.96 -10.11
C GLN A 161 10.73 -22.35 -11.32
N ASN A 162 11.51 -21.42 -11.86
CA ASN A 162 12.16 -21.53 -13.16
C ASN A 162 13.66 -21.88 -13.08
N GLY A 163 14.24 -21.92 -11.89
CA GLY A 163 15.69 -21.94 -11.65
C GLY A 163 16.33 -20.56 -11.84
N ALA A 164 17.26 -20.20 -10.96
CA ALA A 164 18.02 -18.97 -11.07
C ALA A 164 19.08 -19.12 -12.18
N ARG A 165 18.87 -18.53 -13.35
CA ARG A 165 19.87 -18.45 -14.43
C ARG A 165 20.65 -17.16 -14.32
N PHE A 166 21.91 -17.25 -13.89
CA PHE A 166 22.86 -16.15 -13.97
C PHE A 166 23.75 -16.32 -15.22
N GLY A 167 23.41 -15.59 -16.29
CA GLY A 167 24.17 -15.59 -17.54
C GLY A 167 23.89 -16.79 -18.47
N ASN A 168 24.70 -16.89 -19.56
CA ASN A 168 24.58 -17.93 -20.60
C ASN A 168 25.21 -19.28 -20.22
N SER A 169 25.45 -19.55 -18.94
CA SER A 169 25.97 -20.83 -18.51
C SER A 169 24.84 -21.82 -18.30
N ASP A 170 24.97 -23.01 -18.88
CA ASP A 170 24.05 -24.13 -18.65
C ASP A 170 24.12 -24.68 -17.20
N ASP A 171 25.06 -24.19 -16.40
CA ASP A 171 25.14 -24.40 -14.98
C ASP A 171 24.20 -23.45 -14.23
N ALA A 172 22.92 -23.73 -14.29
CA ALA A 172 21.95 -23.14 -13.37
C ALA A 172 22.39 -23.52 -11.94
N PHE A 173 22.44 -22.56 -11.04
CA PHE A 173 22.53 -22.82 -9.61
C PHE A 173 21.21 -23.48 -9.19
N ALA A 174 21.11 -24.77 -9.53
CA ALA A 174 19.90 -25.57 -9.45
C ALA A 174 19.69 -26.09 -8.01
N LEU A 175 19.65 -25.17 -7.03
CA LEU A 175 19.16 -25.57 -5.70
C LEU A 175 17.66 -25.95 -5.76
N PHE A 176 16.94 -25.39 -6.71
CA PHE A 176 15.51 -25.60 -6.91
C PHE A 176 15.20 -25.45 -8.41
N SER A 177 15.31 -26.48 -9.21
CA SER A 177 14.86 -26.46 -10.60
C SER A 177 13.54 -27.23 -10.73
N ASN A 178 12.55 -26.66 -11.42
CA ASN A 178 11.23 -27.24 -11.68
C ASN A 178 10.41 -27.55 -10.42
N THR A 179 10.34 -26.63 -9.47
CA THR A 179 9.44 -26.76 -8.32
C THR A 179 8.03 -26.31 -8.69
N SER A 180 7.03 -26.85 -7.98
CA SER A 180 5.65 -26.42 -8.15
C SER A 180 5.43 -24.97 -7.71
N VAL A 181 4.45 -24.30 -8.31
CA VAL A 181 4.08 -22.91 -8.01
C VAL A 181 3.75 -22.71 -6.53
N ASP A 182 2.96 -23.65 -5.96
CA ASP A 182 2.57 -23.63 -4.56
C ASP A 182 3.78 -23.71 -3.61
N PHE A 183 4.78 -24.54 -3.92
CA PHE A 183 6.00 -24.64 -3.15
C PHE A 183 6.83 -23.34 -3.21
N ALA A 184 7.00 -22.75 -4.39
CA ALA A 184 7.75 -21.51 -4.55
C ALA A 184 7.13 -20.36 -3.73
N TRP A 185 5.83 -20.22 -3.78
CA TRP A 185 5.11 -19.23 -2.98
C TRP A 185 5.13 -19.57 -1.48
N ALA A 186 5.04 -20.86 -1.11
CA ALA A 186 5.18 -21.28 0.29
C ALA A 186 6.53 -20.88 0.86
N VAL A 187 7.63 -21.08 0.14
CA VAL A 187 8.98 -20.63 0.55
C VAL A 187 9.05 -19.12 0.66
N THR A 188 8.42 -18.39 -0.27
CA THR A 188 8.39 -16.92 -0.27
C THR A 188 7.66 -16.38 0.95
N PHE A 189 6.47 -16.86 1.24
CA PHE A 189 5.71 -16.45 2.43
C PHE A 189 6.40 -16.89 3.73
N MET A 190 7.04 -18.07 3.75
CA MET A 190 7.83 -18.50 4.90
C MET A 190 9.02 -17.57 5.15
N THR A 191 9.71 -17.13 4.10
CA THR A 191 10.81 -16.16 4.19
C THR A 191 10.31 -14.85 4.81
N MET A 192 9.16 -14.34 4.36
CA MET A 192 8.52 -13.15 4.95
C MET A 192 8.17 -13.37 6.42
N ALA A 193 7.62 -14.54 6.77
CA ALA A 193 7.29 -14.90 8.14
C ALA A 193 8.53 -14.88 9.06
N VAL A 194 9.62 -15.51 8.61
CA VAL A 194 10.88 -15.53 9.35
C VAL A 194 11.43 -14.11 9.56
N ILE A 195 11.42 -13.28 8.53
CA ILE A 195 11.87 -11.88 8.63
C ILE A 195 10.98 -11.13 9.63
N ALA A 196 9.66 -11.27 9.57
CA ALA A 196 8.72 -10.62 10.47
C ALA A 196 8.96 -11.04 11.94
N LEU A 197 9.21 -12.34 12.20
CA LEU A 197 9.50 -12.85 13.53
C LEU A 197 10.86 -12.41 14.05
N ILE A 198 11.89 -12.34 13.20
CA ILE A 198 13.21 -11.79 13.55
C ILE A 198 13.08 -10.30 13.91
N LEU A 199 12.35 -9.52 13.11
CA LEU A 199 12.12 -8.10 13.39
C LEU A 199 11.28 -7.91 14.67
N MET A 200 10.30 -8.74 14.91
CA MET A 200 9.53 -8.75 16.17
C MET A 200 10.45 -9.01 17.36
N ALA A 201 11.31 -10.02 17.30
CA ALA A 201 12.28 -10.32 18.34
C ALA A 201 13.25 -9.15 18.55
N TYR A 202 13.75 -8.54 17.48
CA TYR A 202 14.59 -7.36 17.53
C TYR A 202 13.86 -6.17 18.18
N HIS A 203 12.64 -5.86 17.78
CA HIS A 203 11.86 -4.74 18.30
C HIS A 203 11.47 -4.90 19.77
N LYS A 204 11.33 -6.13 20.26
CA LYS A 204 11.16 -6.41 21.69
C LYS A 204 12.26 -5.78 22.55
N PHE A 205 13.49 -5.70 22.02
CA PHE A 205 14.64 -5.13 22.71
C PHE A 205 15.00 -3.72 22.24
N ALA A 206 14.81 -3.40 20.97
CA ALA A 206 15.23 -2.14 20.34
C ALA A 206 14.27 -0.98 20.61
N LEU A 207 12.95 -1.26 20.78
CA LEU A 207 11.98 -0.22 21.07
C LEU A 207 12.13 0.30 22.50
N PRO A 208 12.32 1.62 22.70
CA PRO A 208 12.39 2.19 24.04
C PRO A 208 11.04 2.05 24.77
N LYS A 209 11.07 2.05 26.11
CA LYS A 209 9.87 2.29 26.90
C LYS A 209 9.62 3.80 26.91
N ALA A 210 8.51 4.24 26.32
CA ALA A 210 8.08 5.64 26.36
C ALA A 210 7.54 6.01 27.75
N ASP A 211 7.60 7.29 28.10
CA ASP A 211 7.07 7.76 29.39
C ASP A 211 5.56 7.47 29.53
N LYS A 212 4.82 7.57 28.43
CA LYS A 212 3.41 7.18 28.37
C LYS A 212 3.18 5.69 28.61
N ASP A 213 4.12 4.81 28.23
CA ASP A 213 4.02 3.37 28.55
C ASP A 213 4.04 3.15 30.06
N VAL A 214 4.88 3.90 30.79
CA VAL A 214 4.98 3.86 32.24
C VAL A 214 3.73 4.44 32.89
N GLU A 215 3.24 5.57 32.37
CA GLU A 215 1.98 6.17 32.86
C GLU A 215 0.78 5.26 32.59
N PHE A 216 0.72 4.59 31.45
CA PHE A 216 -0.36 3.66 31.11
C PHE A 216 -0.35 2.43 32.02
N GLU A 217 0.83 1.90 32.35
CA GLU A 217 0.96 0.78 33.30
C GLU A 217 0.51 1.18 34.72
N ASN A 218 0.62 2.46 35.06
CA ASN A 218 0.23 3.01 36.37
C ASN A 218 -1.20 3.58 36.42
N ARG A 219 -1.86 3.80 35.27
CA ARG A 219 -3.26 4.27 35.23
C ARG A 219 -4.22 3.15 35.65
N GLN A 220 -5.20 3.48 36.47
CA GLN A 220 -6.38 2.63 36.62
C GLN A 220 -7.04 2.47 35.25
N LYS A 221 -7.09 1.26 34.73
CA LYS A 221 -7.72 0.96 33.45
C LYS A 221 -9.19 1.38 33.50
N LEU A 222 -9.59 2.31 32.68
CA LEU A 222 -11.00 2.63 32.53
C LEU A 222 -11.73 1.35 32.08
N PRO A 223 -12.91 1.06 32.62
CA PRO A 223 -13.68 -0.10 32.17
C PRO A 223 -14.00 0.02 30.66
N LEU A 224 -13.86 -1.10 29.95
CA LEU A 224 -13.96 -1.17 28.50
C LEU A 224 -15.23 -0.49 27.95
N ASN A 225 -16.36 -0.59 28.67
CA ASN A 225 -17.62 0.06 28.30
C ASN A 225 -17.53 1.60 28.29
N LYS A 226 -16.77 2.21 29.20
CA LYS A 226 -16.52 3.66 29.18
C LYS A 226 -15.62 4.07 28.03
N VAL A 227 -14.59 3.26 27.76
CA VAL A 227 -13.70 3.49 26.61
C VAL A 227 -14.51 3.46 25.31
N LEU A 228 -15.26 2.40 25.07
CA LEU A 228 -16.09 2.25 23.88
C LEU A 228 -17.10 3.39 23.72
N LYS A 229 -17.74 3.83 24.83
CA LYS A 229 -18.70 4.95 24.78
C LYS A 229 -18.02 6.27 24.43
N ASN A 230 -16.87 6.58 25.02
CA ASN A 230 -16.13 7.80 24.70
C ASN A 230 -15.62 7.79 23.26
N THR A 231 -15.06 6.65 22.83
CA THR A 231 -14.62 6.44 21.44
C THR A 231 -15.76 6.64 20.44
N ALA A 232 -16.92 6.05 20.70
CA ALA A 232 -18.08 6.23 19.84
C ALA A 232 -18.53 7.70 19.79
N PHE A 233 -18.51 8.40 20.91
CA PHE A 233 -18.85 9.82 20.98
C PHE A 233 -17.86 10.69 20.18
N ASP A 234 -16.55 10.48 20.36
CA ASP A 234 -15.51 11.23 19.66
C ASP A 234 -15.53 10.92 18.15
N PHE A 235 -15.78 9.66 17.77
CA PHE A 235 -15.98 9.27 16.37
C PHE A 235 -17.18 10.00 15.75
N TRP A 236 -18.35 10.00 16.41
CA TRP A 236 -19.51 10.70 15.91
C TRP A 236 -19.33 12.23 15.84
N LYS A 237 -18.60 12.80 16.80
CA LYS A 237 -18.20 14.22 16.76
C LYS A 237 -17.35 14.49 15.51
N THR A 238 -16.35 13.63 15.25
CA THR A 238 -15.50 13.75 14.07
C THR A 238 -16.29 13.61 12.76
N VAL A 239 -17.20 12.63 12.68
CA VAL A 239 -18.08 12.44 11.54
C VAL A 239 -18.93 13.68 11.29
N LYS A 240 -19.52 14.30 12.34
CA LYS A 240 -20.28 15.55 12.21
C LYS A 240 -19.41 16.69 11.68
N ILE A 241 -18.19 16.86 12.23
CA ILE A 241 -17.22 17.86 11.76
C ILE A 241 -16.89 17.63 10.29
N PHE A 242 -16.61 16.39 9.90
CA PHE A 242 -16.27 16.01 8.53
C PHE A 242 -17.39 16.39 7.56
N PHE A 243 -18.64 15.99 7.85
CA PHE A 243 -19.80 16.27 6.97
C PHE A 243 -20.27 17.72 7.01
N SER A 244 -19.87 18.52 8.00
CA SER A 244 -20.17 19.96 8.07
C SER A 244 -19.19 20.84 7.29
N LYS A 245 -18.08 20.26 6.78
CA LYS A 245 -17.08 21.02 6.04
C LYS A 245 -17.60 21.56 4.70
N LYS A 246 -17.08 22.72 4.31
CA LYS A 246 -17.35 23.29 2.99
C LYS A 246 -16.90 22.32 1.90
N GLN A 247 -17.66 22.21 0.82
CA GLN A 247 -17.36 21.35 -0.35
C GLN A 247 -17.31 19.85 -0.03
N ILE A 248 -18.01 19.40 1.02
CA ILE A 248 -17.97 17.98 1.45
C ILE A 248 -18.28 17.01 0.30
N TRP A 249 -19.29 17.29 -0.53
CA TRP A 249 -19.70 16.43 -1.63
C TRP A 249 -18.63 16.36 -2.74
N ALA A 250 -18.03 17.50 -3.11
CA ALA A 250 -16.92 17.51 -4.06
C ALA A 250 -15.70 16.76 -3.50
N ALA A 251 -15.41 16.95 -2.20
CA ALA A 251 -14.32 16.25 -1.53
C ALA A 251 -14.56 14.74 -1.45
N LEU A 252 -15.78 14.29 -1.12
CA LEU A 252 -16.14 12.87 -1.10
C LEU A 252 -16.03 12.23 -2.48
N LEU A 253 -16.59 12.87 -3.50
CA LEU A 253 -16.48 12.39 -4.88
C LEU A 253 -15.01 12.28 -5.30
N PHE A 254 -14.21 13.29 -4.97
CA PHE A 254 -12.78 13.24 -5.25
C PHE A 254 -12.07 12.11 -4.48
N MET A 255 -12.31 11.95 -3.17
CA MET A 255 -11.69 10.91 -2.37
C MET A 255 -12.03 9.50 -2.86
N LEU A 256 -13.26 9.28 -3.32
CA LEU A 256 -13.73 7.96 -3.76
C LEU A 256 -13.38 7.66 -5.22
N LEU A 257 -13.39 8.68 -6.09
CA LEU A 257 -13.38 8.46 -7.54
C LEU A 257 -12.12 8.98 -8.25
N PHE A 258 -11.28 9.78 -7.60
CA PHE A 258 -10.04 10.25 -8.22
C PHE A 258 -9.15 9.10 -8.70
N ARG A 259 -9.08 8.03 -7.92
CA ARG A 259 -8.29 6.82 -8.23
C ARG A 259 -9.14 5.69 -8.82
N PHE A 260 -10.32 5.99 -9.35
CA PHE A 260 -11.22 4.99 -9.89
C PHE A 260 -10.61 4.15 -11.03
N PRO A 261 -9.95 4.72 -12.06
CA PRO A 261 -9.26 3.92 -13.08
C PRO A 261 -8.06 3.17 -12.50
N GLU A 262 -7.25 3.83 -11.70
CA GLU A 262 -6.05 3.30 -11.06
C GLU A 262 -6.36 2.08 -10.17
N ALA A 263 -7.43 2.15 -9.37
CA ALA A 263 -7.84 1.06 -8.50
C ALA A 263 -8.18 -0.24 -9.26
N GLN A 264 -8.66 -0.10 -10.49
CA GLN A 264 -8.92 -1.21 -11.40
C GLN A 264 -7.63 -1.68 -12.08
N LEU A 265 -6.84 -0.73 -12.59
CA LEU A 265 -5.60 -1.01 -13.30
C LEU A 265 -4.62 -1.82 -12.44
N VAL A 266 -4.39 -1.41 -11.21
CA VAL A 266 -3.42 -2.06 -10.30
C VAL A 266 -3.76 -3.52 -10.00
N LYS A 267 -5.03 -3.91 -10.11
CA LYS A 267 -5.46 -5.31 -9.92
C LYS A 267 -5.23 -6.18 -11.15
N ILE A 268 -5.23 -5.60 -12.34
CA ILE A 268 -5.19 -6.34 -13.60
C ILE A 268 -3.82 -6.25 -14.28
N ALA A 269 -3.01 -5.25 -13.97
CA ALA A 269 -1.73 -5.02 -14.60
C ALA A 269 -0.76 -6.22 -14.45
N SER A 270 -0.61 -6.78 -13.25
CA SER A 270 0.22 -7.99 -13.05
C SER A 270 -0.37 -9.25 -13.69
N PRO A 271 -1.68 -9.56 -13.54
CA PRO A 271 -2.33 -10.63 -14.30
C PRO A 271 -2.12 -10.53 -15.81
N PHE A 272 -2.29 -9.34 -16.40
CA PHE A 272 -2.05 -9.10 -17.82
C PHE A 272 -0.62 -9.43 -18.24
N MET A 273 0.37 -9.07 -17.42
CA MET A 273 1.76 -9.38 -17.71
C MET A 273 2.09 -10.87 -17.63
N LEU A 274 1.45 -11.61 -16.73
CA LEU A 274 1.70 -13.03 -16.49
C LEU A 274 0.95 -13.94 -17.45
N ASP A 275 -0.28 -13.58 -17.83
CA ASP A 275 -1.09 -14.42 -18.70
C ASP A 275 -0.45 -14.67 -20.05
N GLU A 276 -0.69 -15.85 -20.60
CA GLU A 276 -0.18 -16.26 -21.91
C GLU A 276 -0.65 -15.31 -23.01
N VAL A 277 0.20 -15.14 -24.03
CA VAL A 277 -0.10 -14.32 -25.22
C VAL A 277 -1.39 -14.78 -25.90
N GLY A 278 -1.63 -16.10 -25.94
CA GLY A 278 -2.87 -16.69 -26.51
C GLY A 278 -4.14 -16.24 -25.80
N ASN A 279 -4.06 -15.83 -24.53
CA ASN A 279 -5.17 -15.28 -23.74
C ASN A 279 -5.19 -13.73 -23.72
N GLY A 280 -4.37 -13.09 -24.59
CA GLY A 280 -4.24 -11.64 -24.67
C GLY A 280 -3.32 -11.01 -23.62
N GLY A 281 -2.63 -11.82 -22.81
CA GLY A 281 -1.58 -11.39 -21.88
C GLY A 281 -0.23 -11.19 -22.55
N MET A 282 0.82 -10.94 -21.77
CA MET A 282 2.19 -10.71 -22.25
C MET A 282 3.10 -11.95 -22.12
N GLY A 283 2.71 -13.00 -21.39
CA GLY A 283 3.50 -14.20 -21.17
C GLY A 283 4.83 -13.98 -20.44
N LEU A 284 4.91 -12.94 -19.61
CA LEU A 284 6.14 -12.61 -18.89
C LEU A 284 6.32 -13.54 -17.69
N THR A 285 7.58 -13.79 -17.33
CA THR A 285 7.90 -14.59 -16.15
C THR A 285 7.71 -13.81 -14.85
N THR A 286 7.43 -14.50 -13.77
CA THR A 286 7.19 -13.92 -12.43
C THR A 286 8.36 -13.08 -11.95
N GLU A 287 9.59 -13.56 -12.15
CA GLU A 287 10.79 -12.82 -11.76
C GLU A 287 10.93 -11.51 -12.54
N PHE A 288 10.55 -11.48 -13.82
CA PHE A 288 10.61 -10.28 -14.62
C PHE A 288 9.53 -9.27 -14.23
N VAL A 289 8.31 -9.74 -13.93
CA VAL A 289 7.23 -8.91 -13.38
C VAL A 289 7.64 -8.33 -12.02
N GLY A 290 8.24 -9.14 -11.15
CA GLY A 290 8.79 -8.68 -9.87
C GLY A 290 9.87 -7.61 -10.03
N PHE A 291 10.79 -7.78 -10.97
CA PHE A 291 11.82 -6.79 -11.27
C PHE A 291 11.23 -5.47 -11.79
N ILE A 292 10.32 -5.56 -12.77
CA ILE A 292 9.73 -4.37 -13.40
C ILE A 292 8.91 -3.58 -12.36
N TYR A 293 7.97 -4.21 -11.68
CA TYR A 293 7.11 -3.50 -10.72
C TYR A 293 7.84 -3.16 -9.43
N GLY A 294 8.61 -4.11 -8.90
CA GLY A 294 9.24 -3.95 -7.59
C GLY A 294 10.49 -3.09 -7.61
N THR A 295 11.16 -2.97 -8.73
CA THR A 295 12.40 -2.16 -8.83
C THR A 295 12.18 -0.96 -9.74
N VAL A 296 11.93 -1.18 -11.02
CA VAL A 296 11.79 -0.10 -12.02
C VAL A 296 10.60 0.80 -11.71
N GLY A 297 9.44 0.19 -11.43
CA GLY A 297 8.21 0.91 -11.09
C GLY A 297 8.35 1.72 -9.80
N VAL A 298 8.91 1.13 -8.73
CA VAL A 298 9.08 1.87 -7.47
C VAL A 298 10.05 3.04 -7.60
N ILE A 299 11.10 2.92 -8.42
CA ILE A 299 12.00 4.05 -8.72
C ILE A 299 11.21 5.16 -9.42
N GLY A 300 10.40 4.84 -10.44
CA GLY A 300 9.52 5.80 -11.11
C GLY A 300 8.58 6.50 -10.13
N LEU A 301 7.88 5.72 -9.30
CA LEU A 301 6.98 6.21 -8.25
C LEU A 301 7.67 7.19 -7.28
N LEU A 302 8.87 6.86 -6.85
CA LEU A 302 9.67 7.70 -5.95
C LEU A 302 10.03 9.04 -6.60
N ILE A 303 10.55 9.00 -7.82
CA ILE A 303 10.94 10.21 -8.58
C ILE A 303 9.70 11.09 -8.78
N GLY A 304 8.58 10.51 -9.23
CA GLY A 304 7.32 11.22 -9.43
C GLY A 304 6.82 11.88 -8.15
N GLY A 305 6.81 11.17 -7.03
CA GLY A 305 6.37 11.69 -5.73
C GLY A 305 7.26 12.83 -5.21
N ILE A 306 8.59 12.70 -5.33
CA ILE A 306 9.53 13.76 -4.94
C ILE A 306 9.35 15.00 -5.80
N LEU A 307 9.28 14.84 -7.13
CA LEU A 307 9.04 15.94 -8.06
C LEU A 307 7.73 16.66 -7.74
N GLY A 308 6.65 15.89 -7.49
CA GLY A 308 5.35 16.43 -7.10
C GLY A 308 5.43 17.26 -5.83
N GLY A 309 6.05 16.73 -4.79
CA GLY A 309 6.24 17.44 -3.52
C GLY A 309 7.02 18.75 -3.67
N VAL A 310 8.13 18.73 -4.40
CA VAL A 310 8.96 19.93 -4.64
C VAL A 310 8.19 20.99 -5.42
N LEU A 311 7.45 20.60 -6.45
CA LEU A 311 6.71 21.55 -7.30
C LEU A 311 5.53 22.16 -6.57
N VAL A 312 4.80 21.38 -5.75
CA VAL A 312 3.74 21.91 -4.89
C VAL A 312 4.32 22.87 -3.84
N ALA A 313 5.45 22.53 -3.21
CA ALA A 313 6.09 23.38 -2.22
C ALA A 313 6.55 24.73 -2.80
N ARG A 314 6.92 24.77 -4.07
CA ARG A 314 7.34 26.02 -4.76
C ARG A 314 6.19 26.86 -5.27
N HIS A 315 5.15 26.25 -5.83
CA HIS A 315 4.15 26.96 -6.61
C HIS A 315 2.71 26.82 -6.08
N GLY A 316 2.50 25.99 -5.07
CA GLY A 316 1.19 25.65 -4.53
C GLY A 316 0.48 24.54 -5.27
N LEU A 317 -0.45 23.87 -4.58
CA LEU A 317 -1.20 22.72 -5.12
C LEU A 317 -2.09 23.13 -6.30
N LYS A 318 -2.78 24.27 -6.23
CA LYS A 318 -3.73 24.71 -7.26
C LYS A 318 -3.10 24.78 -8.65
N ARG A 319 -1.85 25.26 -8.74
CA ARG A 319 -1.14 25.40 -10.02
C ARG A 319 -0.80 24.05 -10.64
N TRP A 320 -0.42 23.07 -9.82
CA TRP A 320 0.04 21.75 -10.29
C TRP A 320 -1.06 20.69 -10.32
N LEU A 321 -2.25 21.00 -9.82
CA LEU A 321 -3.36 20.03 -9.76
C LEU A 321 -3.64 19.38 -11.12
N TRP A 322 -3.88 20.19 -12.16
CA TRP A 322 -4.19 19.68 -13.50
C TRP A 322 -3.03 18.94 -14.19
N PRO A 323 -1.79 19.44 -14.18
CA PRO A 323 -0.64 18.64 -14.64
C PRO A 323 -0.50 17.30 -13.91
N MET A 324 -0.78 17.25 -12.61
CA MET A 324 -0.74 16.03 -11.81
C MET A 324 -1.87 15.05 -12.18
N VAL A 325 -3.07 15.56 -12.45
CA VAL A 325 -4.20 14.75 -12.93
C VAL A 325 -3.90 14.15 -14.32
N MET A 326 -3.31 14.93 -15.21
CA MET A 326 -2.88 14.40 -16.51
C MET A 326 -1.78 13.34 -16.37
N ALA A 327 -0.84 13.56 -15.46
CA ALA A 327 0.28 12.65 -15.25
C ALA A 327 -0.13 11.30 -14.63
N ILE A 328 -1.18 11.25 -13.81
CA ILE A 328 -1.69 9.97 -13.27
C ILE A 328 -2.57 9.22 -14.27
N SER A 329 -3.18 9.92 -15.24
CA SER A 329 -4.19 9.32 -16.12
C SER A 329 -3.67 8.99 -17.52
N ILE A 330 -2.85 9.86 -18.13
CA ILE A 330 -2.39 9.66 -19.51
C ILE A 330 -1.44 8.46 -19.65
N PRO A 331 -0.50 8.24 -18.70
CA PRO A 331 0.40 7.10 -18.82
C PRO A 331 -0.27 5.73 -18.74
N ASP A 332 -1.50 5.60 -18.24
CA ASP A 332 -2.25 4.33 -18.25
C ASP A 332 -2.41 3.79 -19.70
N ALA A 333 -2.29 4.65 -20.70
CA ALA A 333 -2.27 4.27 -22.11
C ALA A 333 -1.13 3.31 -22.49
N VAL A 334 -0.08 3.20 -21.70
CA VAL A 334 1.03 2.27 -21.98
C VAL A 334 0.56 0.81 -21.91
N TYR A 335 -0.43 0.49 -21.06
CA TYR A 335 -0.99 -0.86 -21.01
C TYR A 335 -1.80 -1.21 -22.24
N LEU A 336 -2.57 -0.25 -22.76
CA LEU A 336 -3.23 -0.42 -24.05
C LEU A 336 -2.20 -0.60 -25.17
N TYR A 337 -1.14 0.22 -25.18
CA TYR A 337 -0.05 0.09 -26.15
C TYR A 337 0.61 -1.30 -26.08
N MET A 338 0.95 -1.80 -24.89
CA MET A 338 1.53 -3.13 -24.70
C MET A 338 0.58 -4.24 -25.14
N SER A 339 -0.73 -4.12 -24.87
CA SER A 339 -1.73 -5.11 -25.27
C SER A 339 -1.95 -5.17 -26.78
N LEU A 340 -1.74 -4.05 -27.50
CA LEU A 340 -1.85 -3.98 -28.96
C LEU A 340 -0.60 -4.47 -29.66
N THR A 341 0.58 -4.14 -29.13
CA THR A 341 1.86 -4.43 -29.80
C THR A 341 2.44 -5.79 -29.43
N GLN A 342 2.04 -6.35 -28.28
CA GLN A 342 2.57 -7.63 -27.75
C GLN A 342 4.10 -7.68 -27.82
N THR A 343 4.76 -6.58 -27.41
CA THR A 343 6.21 -6.40 -27.57
C THR A 343 7.01 -7.35 -26.67
N ASP A 344 8.06 -7.95 -27.21
CA ASP A 344 9.01 -8.81 -26.47
C ASP A 344 10.21 -8.01 -25.90
N SER A 345 10.27 -6.70 -26.17
CA SER A 345 11.38 -5.86 -25.72
C SER A 345 11.30 -5.58 -24.23
N ALA A 346 12.14 -6.22 -23.43
CA ALA A 346 12.25 -6.01 -21.99
C ALA A 346 12.48 -4.53 -21.63
N PHE A 347 13.29 -3.81 -22.41
CA PHE A 347 13.54 -2.38 -22.21
C PHE A 347 12.28 -1.55 -22.44
N LEU A 348 11.49 -1.86 -23.47
CA LEU A 348 10.27 -1.12 -23.79
C LEU A 348 9.20 -1.35 -22.72
N ILE A 349 9.00 -2.60 -22.30
CA ILE A 349 8.07 -2.97 -21.22
C ILE A 349 8.45 -2.25 -19.92
N ALA A 350 9.73 -2.32 -19.54
CA ALA A 350 10.23 -1.63 -18.34
C ALA A 350 10.04 -0.10 -18.42
N SER A 351 10.25 0.49 -19.61
CA SER A 351 10.05 1.93 -19.84
C SER A 351 8.58 2.31 -19.73
N CYS A 352 7.66 1.50 -20.23
CA CYS A 352 6.22 1.69 -20.10
C CYS A 352 5.80 1.75 -18.62
N VAL A 353 6.21 0.77 -17.82
CA VAL A 353 5.90 0.72 -16.39
C VAL A 353 6.58 1.86 -15.64
N PHE A 354 7.82 2.20 -15.98
CA PHE A 354 8.50 3.35 -15.37
C PHE A 354 7.73 4.66 -15.59
N VAL A 355 7.27 4.93 -16.80
CA VAL A 355 6.54 6.17 -17.15
C VAL A 355 5.19 6.21 -16.44
N GLU A 356 4.47 5.09 -16.42
CA GLU A 356 3.20 4.98 -15.69
C GLU A 356 3.41 5.21 -14.19
N GLN A 357 4.33 4.51 -13.54
CA GLN A 357 4.59 4.65 -12.10
C GLN A 357 5.15 6.03 -11.72
N LEU A 358 5.92 6.67 -12.60
CA LEU A 358 6.37 8.05 -12.42
C LEU A 358 5.18 9.02 -12.45
N GLY A 359 4.29 8.85 -13.42
CA GLY A 359 3.05 9.61 -13.54
C GLY A 359 2.14 9.41 -12.32
N TYR A 360 2.00 8.16 -11.89
CA TYR A 360 1.27 7.79 -10.69
C TYR A 360 1.83 8.48 -9.44
N GLY A 361 3.13 8.38 -9.18
CA GLY A 361 3.77 9.01 -8.03
C GLY A 361 3.60 10.53 -8.02
N PHE A 362 3.70 11.16 -9.18
CA PHE A 362 3.50 12.59 -9.35
C PHE A 362 2.05 13.01 -9.09
N GLY A 363 1.09 12.32 -9.69
CA GLY A 363 -0.33 12.62 -9.53
C GLY A 363 -0.90 12.26 -8.16
N PHE A 364 -0.43 11.17 -7.55
CA PHE A 364 -0.80 10.79 -6.19
C PHE A 364 -0.42 11.84 -5.14
N THR A 365 0.64 12.62 -5.43
CA THR A 365 1.01 13.77 -4.58
C THR A 365 -0.13 14.79 -4.49
N ALA A 366 -0.83 15.09 -5.59
CA ALA A 366 -1.97 16.01 -5.56
C ALA A 366 -3.11 15.47 -4.69
N TYR A 367 -3.38 14.17 -4.80
CA TYR A 367 -4.39 13.50 -4.00
C TYR A 367 -4.08 13.60 -2.51
N MET A 368 -2.89 13.24 -2.08
CA MET A 368 -2.47 13.30 -0.67
C MET A 368 -2.48 14.74 -0.13
N MET A 369 -2.01 15.70 -0.91
CA MET A 369 -2.04 17.12 -0.53
C MET A 369 -3.47 17.64 -0.39
N PHE A 370 -4.41 17.18 -1.23
CA PHE A 370 -5.82 17.51 -1.07
C PHE A 370 -6.42 16.94 0.21
N LEU A 371 -6.11 15.69 0.59
CA LEU A 371 -6.57 15.11 1.86
C LEU A 371 -6.10 15.94 3.05
N ILE A 372 -4.85 16.38 3.04
CA ILE A 372 -4.27 17.26 4.07
C ILE A 372 -4.98 18.63 4.07
N TYR A 373 -5.24 19.20 2.90
CA TYR A 373 -5.97 20.46 2.75
C TYR A 373 -7.37 20.39 3.35
N PHE A 374 -8.10 19.34 2.99
CA PHE A 374 -9.47 19.14 3.46
C PHE A 374 -9.54 18.85 4.98
N ALA A 375 -8.56 18.16 5.52
CA ALA A 375 -8.50 17.82 6.95
C ALA A 375 -8.21 19.01 7.87
N ARG A 376 -7.77 20.17 7.37
CA ARG A 376 -7.41 21.35 8.18
C ARG A 376 -8.58 21.81 9.09
N GLY A 377 -8.23 22.33 10.26
CA GLY A 377 -9.17 22.89 11.23
C GLY A 377 -9.37 22.02 12.46
N GLU A 378 -10.56 22.07 13.06
CA GLU A 378 -10.89 21.30 14.25
C GLU A 378 -10.77 19.80 13.99
N SER A 379 -10.17 19.07 14.93
CA SER A 379 -9.95 17.61 14.85
C SER A 379 -9.23 17.13 13.58
N SER A 380 -8.26 17.91 13.08
CA SER A 380 -7.59 17.67 11.79
C SER A 380 -7.05 16.24 11.63
N THR A 381 -6.44 15.65 12.67
CA THR A 381 -5.92 14.28 12.66
C THR A 381 -7.03 13.25 12.45
N SER A 382 -8.13 13.37 13.21
CA SER A 382 -9.24 12.44 13.10
C SER A 382 -10.00 12.59 11.78
N VAL A 383 -10.14 13.83 11.26
CA VAL A 383 -10.71 14.10 9.94
C VAL A 383 -9.82 13.54 8.84
N TYR A 384 -8.49 13.66 8.96
CA TYR A 384 -7.55 13.05 8.01
C TYR A 384 -7.64 11.52 8.00
N ALA A 385 -7.82 10.90 9.18
CA ALA A 385 -8.05 9.46 9.26
C ALA A 385 -9.33 9.02 8.52
N LEU A 386 -10.41 9.81 8.59
CA LEU A 386 -11.61 9.56 7.76
C LEU A 386 -11.33 9.74 6.28
N CYS A 387 -10.56 10.77 5.88
CA CYS A 387 -10.15 10.94 4.47
C CYS A 387 -9.39 9.72 3.94
N THR A 388 -8.44 9.19 4.72
CA THR A 388 -7.68 7.99 4.32
C THR A 388 -8.55 6.71 4.30
N ALA A 389 -9.57 6.62 5.15
CA ALA A 389 -10.56 5.55 5.08
C ALA A 389 -11.38 5.61 3.77
N PHE A 390 -11.84 6.79 3.36
CA PHE A 390 -12.49 6.98 2.05
C PHE A 390 -11.54 6.70 0.88
N MET A 391 -10.24 7.05 1.01
CA MET A 391 -9.22 6.67 0.04
C MET A 391 -9.12 5.15 -0.12
N ALA A 392 -9.05 4.41 0.99
CA ALA A 392 -8.99 2.95 0.96
C ALA A 392 -10.27 2.35 0.37
N LEU A 393 -11.44 2.91 0.69
CA LEU A 393 -12.72 2.49 0.12
C LEU A 393 -12.77 2.74 -1.41
N GLY A 394 -12.21 3.87 -1.86
CA GLY A 394 -12.07 4.21 -3.29
C GLY A 394 -11.11 3.29 -4.06
N MET A 395 -10.21 2.58 -3.37
CA MET A 395 -9.40 1.51 -3.95
C MET A 395 -10.12 0.16 -3.92
N MET A 396 -10.81 -0.13 -2.83
CA MET A 396 -11.47 -1.42 -2.59
C MET A 396 -12.61 -1.65 -3.60
N LEU A 397 -13.57 -0.73 -3.69
CA LEU A 397 -14.79 -0.95 -4.47
C LEU A 397 -14.54 -1.09 -5.98
N PRO A 398 -13.80 -0.17 -6.66
CA PRO A 398 -13.50 -0.36 -8.08
C PRO A 398 -12.59 -1.57 -8.33
N GLY A 399 -11.65 -1.84 -7.42
CA GLY A 399 -10.77 -3.00 -7.50
C GLY A 399 -11.52 -4.32 -7.50
N MET A 400 -12.61 -4.45 -6.73
CA MET A 400 -13.46 -5.66 -6.71
C MET A 400 -14.11 -5.95 -8.06
N MET A 401 -14.42 -4.92 -8.85
CA MET A 401 -15.07 -5.07 -10.16
C MET A 401 -14.07 -5.29 -11.29
N ALA A 402 -12.80 -4.95 -11.07
CA ALA A 402 -11.78 -4.94 -12.12
C ALA A 402 -11.60 -6.29 -12.79
N GLY A 403 -11.56 -7.37 -12.01
CA GLY A 403 -11.37 -8.71 -12.53
C GLY A 403 -12.52 -9.17 -13.42
N TRP A 404 -13.76 -9.03 -12.93
CA TRP A 404 -14.96 -9.34 -13.72
C TRP A 404 -14.99 -8.56 -15.04
N LEU A 405 -14.68 -7.26 -14.95
CA LEU A 405 -14.67 -6.42 -16.15
C LEU A 405 -13.58 -6.84 -17.13
N SER A 406 -12.40 -7.21 -16.63
CA SER A 406 -11.30 -7.74 -17.45
C SER A 406 -11.65 -9.07 -18.11
N ASP A 407 -12.29 -10.00 -17.37
CA ASP A 407 -12.69 -11.31 -17.90
C ASP A 407 -13.79 -11.19 -18.98
N VAL A 408 -14.71 -10.22 -18.84
CA VAL A 408 -15.79 -9.98 -19.81
C VAL A 408 -15.29 -9.24 -21.07
N LEU A 409 -14.44 -8.23 -20.89
CA LEU A 409 -13.99 -7.38 -22.01
C LEU A 409 -12.75 -7.92 -22.72
N GLY A 410 -11.96 -8.75 -22.06
CA GLY A 410 -10.58 -9.06 -22.45
C GLY A 410 -9.63 -7.87 -22.15
N TYR A 411 -8.32 -8.16 -22.09
CA TYR A 411 -7.32 -7.17 -21.67
C TYR A 411 -7.31 -5.90 -22.51
N GLN A 412 -7.36 -6.02 -23.83
CA GLN A 412 -7.31 -4.85 -24.73
C GLN A 412 -8.47 -3.88 -24.49
N ASN A 413 -9.72 -4.39 -24.47
CA ASN A 413 -10.89 -3.53 -24.24
C ASN A 413 -10.97 -3.05 -22.80
N PHE A 414 -10.45 -3.82 -21.83
CA PHE A 414 -10.32 -3.38 -20.46
C PHE A 414 -9.39 -2.15 -20.35
N PHE A 415 -8.25 -2.14 -21.04
CA PHE A 415 -7.39 -0.95 -21.03
C PHE A 415 -8.00 0.24 -21.77
N ILE A 416 -8.81 0.02 -22.80
CA ILE A 416 -9.63 1.10 -23.41
C ILE A 416 -10.62 1.64 -22.36
N TRP A 417 -11.30 0.76 -21.61
CA TRP A 417 -12.17 1.15 -20.52
C TRP A 417 -11.44 1.99 -19.46
N ILE A 418 -10.23 1.60 -19.04
CA ILE A 418 -9.42 2.37 -18.09
C ILE A 418 -9.20 3.80 -18.61
N LEU A 419 -8.85 4.00 -19.88
CA LEU A 419 -8.66 5.32 -20.46
C LEU A 419 -9.97 6.13 -20.47
N VAL A 420 -11.11 5.51 -20.77
CA VAL A 420 -12.42 6.15 -20.67
C VAL A 420 -12.72 6.51 -19.21
N ALA A 421 -12.44 5.60 -18.28
CA ALA A 421 -12.65 5.80 -16.84
C ALA A 421 -11.77 6.95 -16.27
N CYS A 422 -10.62 7.27 -16.89
CA CYS A 422 -9.82 8.45 -16.52
C CYS A 422 -10.62 9.76 -16.62
N SER A 423 -11.67 9.84 -17.47
CA SER A 423 -12.57 10.98 -17.51
C SER A 423 -13.21 11.30 -16.16
N VAL A 424 -13.47 10.27 -15.34
CA VAL A 424 -14.03 10.42 -13.98
C VAL A 424 -13.03 11.20 -13.10
N THR A 425 -11.74 10.90 -13.17
CA THR A 425 -10.68 11.61 -12.44
C THR A 425 -10.66 13.10 -12.79
N PHE A 426 -10.79 13.44 -14.08
CA PHE A 426 -10.88 14.83 -14.54
C PHE A 426 -12.14 15.52 -14.04
N ILE A 427 -13.30 14.86 -14.15
CA ILE A 427 -14.60 15.41 -13.73
C ILE A 427 -14.60 15.71 -12.24
N VAL A 428 -14.21 14.77 -11.38
CA VAL A 428 -14.23 15.01 -9.92
C VAL A 428 -13.23 16.07 -9.49
N THR A 429 -12.12 16.20 -10.22
CA THR A 429 -11.12 17.25 -9.97
C THR A 429 -11.65 18.64 -10.31
N ALA A 430 -12.48 18.77 -11.36
CA ALA A 430 -13.05 20.03 -11.78
C ALA A 430 -13.98 20.68 -10.73
N PHE A 431 -14.57 19.87 -9.84
CA PHE A 431 -15.40 20.37 -8.74
C PHE A 431 -14.63 20.94 -7.55
N LEU A 432 -13.29 20.76 -7.53
CA LEU A 432 -12.49 21.18 -6.39
C LEU A 432 -12.16 22.68 -6.44
N HIS A 433 -12.35 23.33 -5.29
CA HIS A 433 -11.88 24.69 -5.06
C HIS A 433 -10.76 24.67 -4.03
N ILE A 434 -9.54 24.92 -4.48
CA ILE A 434 -8.33 24.91 -3.65
C ILE A 434 -7.81 26.34 -3.53
N ASP A 435 -7.41 26.72 -2.29
CA ASP A 435 -6.76 27.98 -2.03
C ASP A 435 -5.45 28.07 -2.82
N PRO A 436 -5.22 29.15 -3.62
CA PRO A 436 -4.00 29.32 -4.41
C PRO A 436 -2.71 29.32 -3.59
N GLU A 437 -2.78 29.72 -2.33
CA GLU A 437 -1.60 29.79 -1.45
C GLU A 437 -1.31 28.46 -0.75
N PHE A 438 -2.22 27.48 -0.83
CA PHE A 438 -2.02 26.22 -0.17
C PHE A 438 -0.84 25.44 -0.75
N GLY A 439 0.06 25.03 0.13
CA GLY A 439 1.27 24.25 -0.21
C GLY A 439 2.49 25.11 -0.56
N LYS A 440 2.35 26.40 -0.79
CA LYS A 440 3.51 27.29 -1.03
C LYS A 440 4.34 27.46 0.24
N LYS A 441 5.65 27.51 0.06
CA LYS A 441 6.56 27.93 1.12
C LYS A 441 6.29 29.40 1.46
N VAL A 442 5.93 29.66 2.71
CA VAL A 442 5.80 31.05 3.19
C VAL A 442 7.21 31.65 3.19
N GLU A 443 7.46 32.62 2.32
CA GLU A 443 8.66 33.45 2.43
C GLU A 443 8.55 34.21 3.75
N LYS A 444 9.48 33.98 4.67
CA LYS A 444 9.67 34.88 5.80
C LYS A 444 9.99 36.25 5.19
N LYS A 445 9.08 37.21 5.31
CA LYS A 445 9.46 38.63 5.16
C LYS A 445 10.39 38.93 6.33
N ASP A 446 11.68 39.08 6.00
CA ASP A 446 12.68 39.68 6.87
C ASP A 446 12.28 41.12 7.22
#